data_004630f78caf13704be435df98fbbba6
#
_entry.id   004630f78caf13704be435df98fbbba6
#
_cell.length_a   1.000
_cell.length_b   1.000
_cell.length_c   1.000
_cell.angle_alpha   90.00
_cell.angle_beta   90.00
_cell.angle_gamma   90.00
#
_symmetry.space_group_name_H-M   'P 1'
#
loop_
_entity.id
_entity.type
_entity.pdbx_description
1 polymer ?
#
loop_
_entity_poly.entity_id
_entity_poly.type
_entity_poly.pdbx_seq_one_letter_code
_entity_poly.pdbx_strand_id
1 'polypeptide(L)'
;MISRHSSDKSDVLRSFGLVVFFSFLGLITYSVARVKSERQHSKISYDDNNKSELLSEGIVEKLKTVLNEGGIENIEIKEIYPLAKDNETEKYSVSIANKDSASDGSEKIHLGIKKSSSGEPQISEINISKNLSTKAVFSNSKNIFNVKVNHNDDALFVADYFVSALRDLNYETAVSYCLPVQGLAENIAGLCIMIEGGKFNVSQKKPIEILESLESSSVLRIHLNSTNNQKTFYFTIQLSTEYQGQNSLWKINKIYLEEAFSSYFSLEDTKFPFVPLRTDINTGDCLVVYFDFKSSELSQRSQNQLHILADVLNTIQKSSLKIYGHADEIGSQDYNMNLSIERASSVKNFLISKGIETAKIDVYGKGESQEWLPNRLASGTDNPIGRSYNRRVEIYLD
;
A
#
# COMPACT_ATOMS: atom_id res chain seq x y z
N MET A 1 -53.51 -54.35 -6.56
CA MET A 1 -52.87 -53.49 -5.60
C MET A 1 -51.50 -53.12 -6.10
N ILE A 2 -51.37 -51.95 -6.69
CA ILE A 2 -50.12 -51.43 -7.23
C ILE A 2 -49.74 -50.21 -6.42
N SER A 3 -48.69 -50.31 -5.58
CA SER A 3 -48.18 -49.18 -4.83
C SER A 3 -47.16 -48.40 -5.70
N ARG A 4 -47.50 -47.16 -5.97
CA ARG A 4 -46.62 -46.22 -6.64
C ARG A 4 -45.58 -45.69 -5.65
N HIS A 5 -44.32 -45.93 -5.89
CA HIS A 5 -43.23 -45.19 -5.26
C HIS A 5 -43.08 -43.84 -5.98
N SER A 6 -43.39 -42.78 -5.26
CA SER A 6 -43.01 -41.41 -5.64
C SER A 6 -41.57 -41.17 -5.21
N SER A 7 -40.63 -41.24 -6.10
CA SER A 7 -39.27 -40.83 -5.83
C SER A 7 -39.22 -39.30 -5.70
N ASP A 8 -38.75 -38.89 -4.54
CA ASP A 8 -38.69 -37.51 -4.09
C ASP A 8 -37.71 -36.68 -4.94
N LYS A 9 -38.29 -35.82 -5.78
CA LYS A 9 -37.51 -34.86 -6.60
C LYS A 9 -36.76 -33.83 -5.76
N SER A 10 -37.02 -33.77 -4.44
CA SER A 10 -36.37 -32.82 -3.54
C SER A 10 -34.93 -33.21 -3.19
N ASP A 11 -34.63 -34.49 -3.13
CA ASP A 11 -33.27 -34.96 -2.77
C ASP A 11 -32.26 -34.84 -3.92
N VAL A 12 -32.73 -34.91 -5.17
CA VAL A 12 -31.88 -34.72 -6.35
C VAL A 12 -31.50 -33.25 -6.51
N LEU A 13 -32.43 -32.34 -6.22
CA LEU A 13 -32.16 -30.90 -6.25
C LEU A 13 -31.23 -30.44 -5.10
N ARG A 14 -31.31 -31.06 -3.92
CA ARG A 14 -30.41 -30.80 -2.82
C ARG A 14 -28.98 -31.29 -3.08
N SER A 15 -28.82 -32.47 -3.65
CA SER A 15 -27.51 -33.01 -4.01
C SER A 15 -26.86 -32.19 -5.15
N PHE A 16 -27.61 -31.70 -6.14
CA PHE A 16 -27.10 -30.84 -7.19
C PHE A 16 -26.69 -29.46 -6.64
N GLY A 17 -27.47 -28.89 -5.76
CA GLY A 17 -27.14 -27.61 -5.08
C GLY A 17 -25.87 -27.70 -4.24
N LEU A 18 -25.67 -28.82 -3.54
CA LEU A 18 -24.48 -29.04 -2.72
C LEU A 18 -23.21 -29.21 -3.56
N VAL A 19 -23.29 -29.98 -4.66
CA VAL A 19 -22.14 -30.17 -5.57
C VAL A 19 -21.75 -28.89 -6.28
N VAL A 20 -22.72 -28.05 -6.69
CA VAL A 20 -22.44 -26.74 -7.27
C VAL A 20 -21.85 -25.78 -6.26
N PHE A 21 -22.31 -25.82 -5.00
CA PHE A 21 -21.79 -24.99 -3.92
C PHE A 21 -20.35 -25.36 -3.55
N PHE A 22 -20.04 -26.65 -3.44
CA PHE A 22 -18.67 -27.12 -3.18
C PHE A 22 -17.71 -26.88 -4.36
N SER A 23 -18.17 -26.98 -5.61
CA SER A 23 -17.36 -26.64 -6.77
C SER A 23 -17.12 -25.12 -6.88
N PHE A 24 -18.09 -24.29 -6.47
CA PHE A 24 -17.92 -22.83 -6.43
C PHE A 24 -16.97 -22.40 -5.29
N LEU A 25 -17.07 -23.02 -4.12
CA LEU A 25 -16.14 -22.80 -3.00
C LEU A 25 -14.72 -23.28 -3.37
N GLY A 26 -14.59 -24.42 -4.04
CA GLY A 26 -13.31 -24.93 -4.56
C GLY A 26 -12.69 -24.03 -5.62
N LEU A 27 -13.49 -23.41 -6.48
CA LEU A 27 -13.03 -22.42 -7.47
C LEU A 27 -12.59 -21.11 -6.81
N ILE A 28 -13.29 -20.65 -5.77
CA ILE A 28 -12.91 -19.45 -5.01
C ILE A 28 -11.61 -19.71 -4.25
N THR A 29 -11.49 -20.84 -3.53
CA THR A 29 -10.26 -21.20 -2.82
C THR A 29 -9.09 -21.45 -3.76
N TYR A 30 -9.33 -22.06 -4.93
CA TYR A 30 -8.32 -22.23 -5.97
C TYR A 30 -7.90 -20.88 -6.58
N SER A 31 -8.84 -19.98 -6.84
CA SER A 31 -8.53 -18.62 -7.35
C SER A 31 -7.75 -17.80 -6.35
N VAL A 32 -8.12 -17.85 -5.06
CA VAL A 32 -7.39 -17.16 -3.98
C VAL A 32 -6.00 -17.78 -3.78
N ALA A 33 -5.88 -19.12 -3.82
CA ALA A 33 -4.59 -19.81 -3.73
C ALA A 33 -3.71 -19.51 -4.95
N ARG A 34 -4.29 -19.45 -6.16
CA ARG A 34 -3.57 -19.10 -7.39
C ARG A 34 -3.10 -17.64 -7.37
N VAL A 35 -3.94 -16.70 -6.95
CA VAL A 35 -3.54 -15.29 -6.79
C VAL A 35 -2.45 -15.15 -5.73
N LYS A 36 -2.54 -15.88 -4.59
CA LYS A 36 -1.46 -15.94 -3.60
C LYS A 36 -0.18 -16.58 -4.16
N SER A 37 -0.30 -17.65 -4.95
CA SER A 37 0.83 -18.33 -5.60
C SER A 37 1.48 -17.46 -6.69
N GLU A 38 0.67 -16.81 -7.54
CA GLU A 38 1.19 -15.87 -8.54
C GLU A 38 1.79 -14.62 -7.89
N ARG A 39 1.26 -14.15 -6.75
CA ARG A 39 1.87 -13.11 -5.91
C ARG A 39 3.16 -13.58 -5.21
N GLN A 40 3.26 -14.86 -4.81
CA GLN A 40 4.51 -15.44 -4.31
C GLN A 40 5.59 -15.58 -5.38
N HIS A 41 5.21 -15.79 -6.64
CA HIS A 41 6.15 -15.82 -7.77
C HIS A 41 6.53 -14.42 -8.28
N SER A 42 5.74 -13.38 -7.98
CA SER A 42 6.10 -11.99 -8.21
C SER A 42 6.86 -11.35 -7.02
N LYS A 43 7.04 -12.06 -5.91
CA LYS A 43 8.06 -11.71 -4.94
C LYS A 43 9.37 -11.74 -5.71
N ILE A 44 9.90 -10.56 -6.02
CA ILE A 44 11.24 -10.41 -6.57
C ILE A 44 12.12 -11.25 -5.67
N SER A 45 12.54 -12.42 -6.18
CA SER A 45 13.59 -13.20 -5.56
C SER A 45 14.77 -12.25 -5.50
N TYR A 46 15.08 -11.75 -4.33
CA TYR A 46 16.39 -11.20 -4.08
C TYR A 46 17.36 -12.30 -4.51
N ASP A 47 18.14 -12.01 -5.53
CA ASP A 47 19.18 -12.89 -5.98
C ASP A 47 20.05 -13.20 -4.76
N ASP A 48 20.05 -14.46 -4.31
CA ASP A 48 20.83 -14.87 -3.15
C ASP A 48 22.34 -14.55 -3.30
N ASN A 49 22.79 -14.30 -4.54
CA ASN A 49 24.12 -13.83 -4.85
C ASN A 49 24.39 -12.36 -4.50
N ASN A 50 23.35 -11.55 -4.22
CA ASN A 50 23.49 -10.13 -3.88
C ASN A 50 23.50 -9.87 -2.35
N LYS A 51 23.24 -10.87 -1.51
CA LYS A 51 23.30 -10.73 -0.04
C LYS A 51 24.70 -10.43 0.47
N SER A 52 25.72 -10.92 -0.20
CA SER A 52 27.14 -10.78 0.22
C SER A 52 27.80 -9.46 -0.19
N GLU A 53 27.24 -8.71 -1.14
CA GLU A 53 27.83 -7.45 -1.58
C GLU A 53 27.37 -6.23 -0.74
N LEU A 54 26.24 -6.31 -0.02
CA LEU A 54 25.69 -5.18 0.74
C LEU A 54 26.38 -4.97 2.10
N LEU A 55 26.71 -6.04 2.80
CA LEU A 55 27.44 -6.00 4.07
C LEU A 55 28.50 -7.10 4.08
N SER A 56 29.72 -6.77 4.51
CA SER A 56 30.79 -7.77 4.63
C SER A 56 30.40 -8.88 5.63
N GLU A 57 30.83 -10.11 5.38
CA GLU A 57 30.60 -11.24 6.30
C GLU A 57 31.00 -10.90 7.75
N GLY A 58 32.07 -10.13 7.94
CA GLY A 58 32.50 -9.71 9.26
C GLY A 58 31.50 -8.82 10.00
N ILE A 59 30.73 -7.98 9.29
CA ILE A 59 29.65 -7.18 9.90
C ILE A 59 28.48 -8.06 10.29
N VAL A 60 28.10 -9.00 9.42
CA VAL A 60 27.01 -9.96 9.69
C VAL A 60 27.33 -10.84 10.89
N GLU A 61 28.55 -11.37 10.99
CA GLU A 61 28.97 -12.18 12.14
C GLU A 61 29.03 -11.34 13.43
N LYS A 62 29.50 -10.12 13.35
CA LYS A 62 29.48 -9.19 14.50
C LYS A 62 28.06 -8.89 14.96
N LEU A 63 27.12 -8.69 14.03
CA LEU A 63 25.71 -8.52 14.36
C LEU A 63 25.17 -9.74 15.10
N LYS A 64 25.36 -10.93 14.57
CA LYS A 64 24.94 -12.19 15.23
C LYS A 64 25.51 -12.33 16.63
N THR A 65 26.80 -12.00 16.80
CA THR A 65 27.45 -12.03 18.11
C THR A 65 26.77 -11.10 19.11
N VAL A 66 26.52 -9.83 18.71
CA VAL A 66 25.85 -8.84 19.56
C VAL A 66 24.44 -9.29 19.92
N LEU A 67 23.69 -9.86 18.97
CA LEU A 67 22.33 -10.34 19.20
C LEU A 67 22.29 -11.54 20.15
N ASN A 68 23.21 -12.51 19.98
CA ASN A 68 23.34 -13.66 20.86
C ASN A 68 23.71 -13.26 22.30
N GLU A 69 24.64 -12.33 22.46
CA GLU A 69 24.99 -11.77 23.78
C GLU A 69 23.82 -11.02 24.43
N GLY A 70 22.93 -10.50 23.61
CA GLY A 70 21.67 -9.86 24.02
C GLY A 70 20.54 -10.84 24.32
N GLY A 71 20.77 -12.15 24.19
CA GLY A 71 19.75 -13.18 24.42
C GLY A 71 18.79 -13.41 23.24
N ILE A 72 19.12 -12.87 22.04
CA ILE A 72 18.39 -13.15 20.79
C ILE A 72 19.18 -14.25 20.06
N GLU A 73 18.91 -15.49 20.41
CA GLU A 73 19.59 -16.67 19.88
C GLU A 73 18.79 -17.32 18.74
N ASN A 74 19.42 -18.24 17.99
CA ASN A 74 18.79 -19.04 16.93
C ASN A 74 18.13 -18.23 15.82
N ILE A 75 18.74 -17.11 15.45
CA ILE A 75 18.23 -16.25 14.39
C ILE A 75 18.71 -16.67 13.00
N GLU A 76 17.84 -16.47 12.02
CA GLU A 76 18.15 -16.48 10.60
C GLU A 76 17.93 -15.08 10.02
N ILE A 77 18.94 -14.57 9.33
CA ILE A 77 18.81 -13.31 8.60
C ILE A 77 18.14 -13.61 7.26
N LYS A 78 16.94 -13.07 7.06
CA LYS A 78 16.14 -13.28 5.84
C LYS A 78 16.48 -12.28 4.75
N GLU A 79 16.64 -11.02 5.12
CA GLU A 79 16.82 -9.92 4.18
C GLU A 79 17.68 -8.81 4.81
N ILE A 80 18.54 -8.19 4.00
CA ILE A 80 19.28 -6.98 4.37
C ILE A 80 19.16 -6.00 3.23
N TYR A 81 18.78 -4.75 3.51
CA TYR A 81 18.75 -3.70 2.49
C TYR A 81 19.11 -2.34 3.07
N PRO A 82 19.68 -1.43 2.25
CA PRO A 82 19.89 -0.06 2.65
C PRO A 82 18.56 0.58 3.00
N LEU A 83 18.47 1.29 4.11
CA LEU A 83 17.24 1.91 4.58
C LEU A 83 17.28 3.42 4.41
N ALA A 84 18.27 4.06 5.02
CA ALA A 84 18.42 5.51 5.00
C ALA A 84 19.89 5.89 5.18
N LYS A 85 20.20 7.16 4.98
CA LYS A 85 21.48 7.75 5.35
C LYS A 85 21.25 9.00 6.16
N ASP A 86 21.91 9.09 7.28
CA ASP A 86 21.89 10.23 8.19
C ASP A 86 23.33 10.65 8.47
N ASN A 87 23.69 11.88 8.05
CA ASN A 87 25.05 12.41 8.17
C ASN A 87 26.12 11.42 7.68
N GLU A 88 26.91 10.88 8.60
CA GLU A 88 27.99 9.91 8.33
C GLU A 88 27.56 8.46 8.52
N THR A 89 26.31 8.23 8.96
CA THR A 89 25.78 6.90 9.28
C THR A 89 24.90 6.38 8.15
N GLU A 90 25.29 5.26 7.58
CA GLU A 90 24.42 4.49 6.67
C GLU A 90 23.58 3.53 7.50
N LYS A 91 22.25 3.59 7.33
CA LYS A 91 21.30 2.75 8.05
C LYS A 91 20.82 1.64 7.14
N TYR A 92 20.79 0.42 7.68
CA TYR A 92 20.31 -0.78 7.00
C TYR A 92 19.16 -1.38 7.80
N SER A 93 18.17 -1.90 7.09
CA SER A 93 17.15 -2.77 7.66
C SER A 93 17.58 -4.22 7.51
N VAL A 94 17.47 -4.98 8.59
CA VAL A 94 17.77 -6.42 8.65
C VAL A 94 16.52 -7.12 9.12
N SER A 95 15.94 -7.95 8.28
CA SER A 95 14.83 -8.83 8.65
C SER A 95 15.38 -10.13 9.20
N ILE A 96 14.97 -10.47 10.41
CA ILE A 96 15.37 -11.69 11.11
C ILE A 96 14.16 -12.56 11.42
N ALA A 97 14.35 -13.86 11.41
CA ALA A 97 13.38 -14.84 11.89
C ALA A 97 14.02 -15.74 12.94
N ASN A 98 13.23 -16.22 13.89
CA ASN A 98 13.70 -17.24 14.81
C ASN A 98 13.55 -18.61 14.12
N LYS A 99 14.64 -19.39 14.05
CA LYS A 99 14.67 -20.72 13.45
C LYS A 99 13.73 -21.72 14.12
N ASP A 100 13.45 -21.50 15.40
CA ASP A 100 12.63 -22.40 16.22
C ASP A 100 11.14 -22.01 16.22
N SER A 101 10.78 -20.88 15.56
CA SER A 101 9.41 -20.39 15.51
C SER A 101 8.69 -20.90 14.25
N ALA A 102 7.56 -21.57 14.45
CA ALA A 102 6.66 -21.96 13.36
C ALA A 102 5.89 -20.75 12.76
N SER A 103 6.03 -19.54 13.31
CA SER A 103 5.41 -18.33 12.79
C SER A 103 6.28 -17.71 11.70
N ASP A 104 5.67 -17.43 10.56
CA ASP A 104 6.29 -16.77 9.39
C ASP A 104 6.59 -15.26 9.62
N GLY A 105 6.53 -14.79 10.87
CA GLY A 105 6.77 -13.41 11.28
C GLY A 105 8.26 -13.08 11.32
N SER A 106 8.72 -12.24 10.39
CA SER A 106 10.06 -11.66 10.47
C SER A 106 10.03 -10.36 11.28
N GLU A 107 10.96 -10.23 12.22
CA GLU A 107 11.19 -9.01 12.97
C GLU A 107 12.31 -8.19 12.32
N LYS A 108 12.29 -6.87 12.52
CA LYS A 108 13.27 -5.98 11.94
C LYS A 108 14.23 -5.42 12.96
N ILE A 109 15.47 -5.25 12.53
CA ILE A 109 16.55 -4.58 13.24
C ILE A 109 17.12 -3.52 12.31
N HIS A 110 17.39 -2.33 12.82
CA HIS A 110 18.10 -1.31 12.08
C HIS A 110 19.57 -1.24 12.53
N LEU A 111 20.48 -1.33 11.55
CA LEU A 111 21.93 -1.19 11.78
C LEU A 111 22.38 0.19 11.32
N GLY A 112 23.08 0.91 12.18
CA GLY A 112 23.86 2.07 11.78
C GLY A 112 25.31 1.67 11.55
N ILE A 113 25.84 1.99 10.37
CA ILE A 113 27.21 1.71 9.97
C ILE A 113 27.93 3.03 9.71
N LYS A 114 29.10 3.19 10.32
CA LYS A 114 30.02 4.32 10.07
C LYS A 114 31.36 3.80 9.58
N LYS A 115 32.08 4.64 8.83
CA LYS A 115 33.47 4.37 8.53
C LYS A 115 34.35 4.70 9.73
N SER A 116 35.23 3.78 10.08
CA SER A 116 36.25 4.01 11.12
C SER A 116 37.32 5.00 10.61
N SER A 117 38.24 5.42 11.48
CA SER A 117 39.39 6.22 11.12
C SER A 117 40.32 5.56 10.07
N SER A 118 40.28 4.22 9.98
CA SER A 118 40.99 3.44 8.95
C SER A 118 40.21 3.32 7.64
N GLY A 119 38.97 3.85 7.57
CA GLY A 119 38.08 3.73 6.41
C GLY A 119 37.22 2.47 6.37
N GLU A 120 37.44 1.53 7.29
CA GLU A 120 36.68 0.28 7.38
C GLU A 120 35.28 0.50 7.95
N PRO A 121 34.24 -0.19 7.41
CA PRO A 121 32.89 -0.09 7.92
C PRO A 121 32.78 -0.73 9.30
N GLN A 122 32.14 -0.06 10.24
CA GLN A 122 31.90 -0.55 11.58
C GLN A 122 30.46 -0.32 12.03
N ILE A 123 29.88 -1.27 12.77
CA ILE A 123 28.58 -1.10 13.41
C ILE A 123 28.74 -0.06 14.51
N SER A 124 28.00 1.06 14.39
CA SER A 124 27.96 2.14 15.38
C SER A 124 26.75 2.05 16.30
N GLU A 125 25.63 1.58 15.76
CA GLU A 125 24.37 1.44 16.51
C GLU A 125 23.55 0.26 15.99
N ILE A 126 22.77 -0.31 16.89
CA ILE A 126 21.76 -1.33 16.58
C ILE A 126 20.47 -0.88 17.24
N ASN A 127 19.43 -0.67 16.45
CA ASN A 127 18.09 -0.38 16.95
C ASN A 127 17.24 -1.64 16.82
N ILE A 128 16.63 -2.07 17.91
CA ILE A 128 15.83 -3.28 18.03
C ILE A 128 14.39 -2.87 18.31
N SER A 129 13.43 -3.45 17.56
CA SER A 129 12.01 -3.17 17.78
C SER A 129 11.56 -3.56 19.20
N LYS A 130 10.54 -2.86 19.72
CA LYS A 130 9.99 -3.16 21.05
C LYS A 130 9.53 -4.61 21.17
N ASN A 131 8.97 -5.18 20.11
CA ASN A 131 8.51 -6.57 20.11
C ASN A 131 9.66 -7.56 20.33
N LEU A 132 10.83 -7.28 19.78
CA LEU A 132 12.04 -8.10 19.97
C LEU A 132 12.67 -7.85 21.34
N SER A 133 12.61 -6.62 21.83
CA SER A 133 13.23 -6.24 23.12
C SER A 133 12.57 -6.89 24.32
N THR A 134 11.27 -7.29 24.23
CA THR A 134 10.60 -8.04 25.30
C THR A 134 11.13 -9.48 25.45
N LYS A 135 11.76 -10.02 24.41
CA LYS A 135 12.38 -11.34 24.39
C LYS A 135 13.88 -11.28 24.76
N ALA A 136 14.48 -10.10 24.72
CA ALA A 136 15.90 -9.89 24.92
C ALA A 136 16.21 -9.47 26.35
N VAL A 137 17.23 -10.07 26.93
CA VAL A 137 17.76 -9.75 28.28
C VAL A 137 18.66 -8.50 28.23
N PHE A 138 18.51 -7.62 27.24
CA PHE A 138 19.22 -6.36 27.19
C PHE A 138 18.71 -5.46 28.32
N SER A 139 19.21 -5.67 29.52
CA SER A 139 19.02 -4.72 30.62
C SER A 139 19.80 -3.45 30.32
N ASN A 140 19.06 -2.37 29.99
CA ASN A 140 19.52 -0.98 29.95
C ASN A 140 20.87 -0.72 29.25
N SER A 141 20.82 -0.22 28.01
CA SER A 141 21.89 0.51 27.30
C SER A 141 23.34 0.03 27.62
N LYS A 142 23.67 -1.24 27.44
CA LYS A 142 25.06 -1.65 27.50
C LYS A 142 25.71 -1.43 26.13
N ASN A 143 26.81 -0.70 26.12
CA ASN A 143 27.74 -0.68 25.00
C ASN A 143 28.38 -2.07 24.88
N ILE A 144 27.86 -2.93 24.02
CA ILE A 144 28.46 -4.21 23.69
C ILE A 144 29.43 -3.94 22.53
N PHE A 145 30.72 -4.18 22.73
CA PHE A 145 31.76 -3.92 21.72
C PHE A 145 31.76 -2.49 21.12
N ASN A 146 31.49 -1.45 21.94
CA ASN A 146 31.34 -0.05 21.50
C ASN A 146 30.15 0.20 20.53
N VAL A 147 29.19 -0.71 20.50
CA VAL A 147 27.96 -0.58 19.73
C VAL A 147 26.85 -0.06 20.65
N LYS A 148 26.18 1.01 20.25
CA LYS A 148 25.01 1.53 20.95
C LYS A 148 23.79 0.69 20.61
N VAL A 149 23.17 0.03 21.57
CA VAL A 149 21.93 -0.73 21.39
C VAL A 149 20.77 0.09 21.92
N ASN A 150 19.79 0.39 21.06
CA ASN A 150 18.56 1.10 21.38
C ASN A 150 17.36 0.16 21.28
N HIS A 151 16.39 0.34 22.16
CA HIS A 151 15.17 -0.50 22.27
C HIS A 151 13.90 0.32 22.03
N ASN A 152 13.89 1.19 21.04
CA ASN A 152 12.75 2.04 20.76
C ASN A 152 12.35 1.94 19.31
N ASP A 153 11.04 1.78 19.08
CA ASP A 153 10.49 2.04 17.76
C ASP A 153 10.53 3.55 17.53
N ASP A 154 11.38 4.00 16.63
CA ASP A 154 11.46 5.39 16.18
C ASP A 154 10.61 5.58 14.90
N ALA A 155 10.56 6.82 14.41
CA ALA A 155 9.84 7.15 13.19
C ALA A 155 10.32 6.32 11.98
N LEU A 156 11.61 6.00 11.95
CA LEU A 156 12.20 5.21 10.85
C LEU A 156 11.74 3.75 10.87
N PHE A 157 11.57 3.13 12.05
CA PHE A 157 10.97 1.81 12.18
C PHE A 157 9.54 1.78 11.66
N VAL A 158 8.72 2.74 12.07
CA VAL A 158 7.33 2.84 11.60
C VAL A 158 7.28 3.00 10.09
N ALA A 159 8.13 3.86 9.53
CA ALA A 159 8.23 4.05 8.08
C ALA A 159 8.66 2.78 7.35
N ASP A 160 9.64 2.04 7.85
CA ASP A 160 10.12 0.80 7.26
C ASP A 160 9.05 -0.30 7.27
N TYR A 161 8.35 -0.49 8.38
CA TYR A 161 7.23 -1.43 8.46
C TYR A 161 6.07 -1.01 7.55
N PHE A 162 5.72 0.27 7.52
CA PHE A 162 4.68 0.80 6.64
C PHE A 162 5.01 0.55 5.16
N VAL A 163 6.23 0.88 4.74
CA VAL A 163 6.70 0.67 3.36
C VAL A 163 6.72 -0.81 2.99
N SER A 164 7.13 -1.68 3.93
CA SER A 164 7.10 -3.12 3.72
C SER A 164 5.66 -3.64 3.57
N ALA A 165 4.74 -3.15 4.39
CA ALA A 165 3.32 -3.50 4.30
C ALA A 165 2.73 -3.06 2.96
N LEU A 166 3.07 -1.85 2.46
CA LEU A 166 2.65 -1.38 1.14
C LEU A 166 3.22 -2.26 0.01
N ARG A 167 4.50 -2.64 0.10
CA ARG A 167 5.16 -3.53 -0.88
C ARG A 167 4.46 -4.89 -0.97
N ASP A 168 4.10 -5.43 0.18
CA ASP A 168 3.45 -6.73 0.29
C ASP A 168 1.93 -6.66 0.10
N LEU A 169 1.40 -5.45 -0.22
CA LEU A 169 -0.03 -5.14 -0.36
C LEU A 169 -0.85 -5.56 0.87
N ASN A 170 -0.23 -5.47 2.05
CA ASN A 170 -0.87 -5.74 3.34
C ASN A 170 -1.45 -4.46 3.92
N TYR A 171 -2.67 -4.13 3.48
CA TYR A 171 -3.36 -2.88 3.83
C TYR A 171 -3.66 -2.76 5.31
N GLU A 172 -4.04 -3.86 5.96
CA GLU A 172 -4.34 -3.90 7.38
C GLU A 172 -3.12 -3.47 8.20
N THR A 173 -1.98 -4.05 7.90
CA THR A 173 -0.71 -3.68 8.53
C THR A 173 -0.31 -2.25 8.20
N ALA A 174 -0.45 -1.78 6.95
CA ALA A 174 -0.14 -0.41 6.58
C ALA A 174 -1.00 0.60 7.36
N VAL A 175 -2.31 0.38 7.42
CA VAL A 175 -3.26 1.24 8.18
C VAL A 175 -2.94 1.24 9.67
N SER A 176 -2.49 0.13 10.24
CA SER A 176 -2.17 0.05 11.67
C SER A 176 -1.05 1.01 12.11
N TYR A 177 -0.19 1.45 11.18
CA TYR A 177 0.86 2.45 11.44
C TYR A 177 0.37 3.90 11.32
N CYS A 178 -0.86 4.12 10.89
CA CYS A 178 -1.43 5.45 10.66
C CYS A 178 -2.36 5.88 11.78
N LEU A 179 -2.53 7.21 11.92
CA LEU A 179 -3.61 7.77 12.73
C LEU A 179 -4.94 7.68 11.95
N PRO A 180 -6.09 7.55 12.64
CA PRO A 180 -7.40 7.57 12.01
C PRO A 180 -7.81 9.01 11.63
N VAL A 181 -7.09 9.64 10.69
CA VAL A 181 -7.31 11.02 10.24
C VAL A 181 -8.00 10.99 8.87
N GLN A 182 -8.85 11.98 8.62
CA GLN A 182 -9.54 12.14 7.34
C GLN A 182 -8.51 12.29 6.19
N GLY A 183 -8.79 11.68 5.05
CA GLY A 183 -7.94 11.69 3.85
C GLY A 183 -6.83 10.64 3.84
N LEU A 184 -6.49 10.07 4.98
CA LEU A 184 -5.36 9.13 5.07
C LEU A 184 -5.69 7.77 4.44
N ALA A 185 -6.94 7.33 4.56
CA ALA A 185 -7.41 6.10 3.95
C ALA A 185 -7.37 6.18 2.41
N GLU A 186 -7.82 7.31 1.86
CA GLU A 186 -7.77 7.63 0.43
C GLU A 186 -6.32 7.62 -0.08
N ASN A 187 -5.42 8.25 0.67
CA ASN A 187 -4.00 8.30 0.33
C ASN A 187 -3.37 6.91 0.33
N ILE A 188 -3.67 6.06 1.31
CA ILE A 188 -3.20 4.67 1.36
C ILE A 188 -3.76 3.87 0.19
N ALA A 189 -5.07 3.98 -0.09
CA ALA A 189 -5.70 3.32 -1.23
C ALA A 189 -5.07 3.78 -2.55
N GLY A 190 -4.86 5.09 -2.72
CA GLY A 190 -4.19 5.68 -3.87
C GLY A 190 -2.76 5.16 -4.05
N LEU A 191 -1.98 5.07 -2.98
CA LEU A 191 -0.63 4.48 -2.98
C LEU A 191 -0.65 3.01 -3.41
N CYS A 192 -1.54 2.20 -2.85
CA CYS A 192 -1.67 0.79 -3.19
C CYS A 192 -2.04 0.60 -4.66
N ILE A 193 -2.97 1.41 -5.17
CA ILE A 193 -3.36 1.41 -6.59
C ILE A 193 -2.17 1.80 -7.48
N MET A 194 -1.38 2.81 -7.09
CA MET A 194 -0.18 3.23 -7.82
C MET A 194 0.88 2.13 -7.83
N ILE A 195 1.18 1.55 -6.68
CA ILE A 195 2.21 0.51 -6.52
C ILE A 195 1.85 -0.70 -7.38
N GLU A 196 0.61 -1.20 -7.29
CA GLU A 196 0.18 -2.36 -8.06
C GLU A 196 -0.04 -2.03 -9.55
N GLY A 197 -0.78 -0.98 -9.85
CA GLY A 197 -1.11 -0.60 -11.22
C GLY A 197 0.07 -0.06 -12.03
N GLY A 198 1.00 0.64 -11.38
CA GLY A 198 2.21 1.19 -11.98
C GLY A 198 3.41 0.26 -11.89
N LYS A 199 3.29 -0.89 -11.20
CA LYS A 199 4.39 -1.80 -10.90
C LYS A 199 5.59 -1.08 -10.31
N PHE A 200 5.32 -0.26 -9.29
CA PHE A 200 6.36 0.43 -8.55
C PHE A 200 6.88 -0.45 -7.43
N ASN A 201 8.21 -0.39 -7.25
CA ASN A 201 8.90 -0.99 -6.13
C ASN A 201 9.63 0.07 -5.32
N VAL A 202 9.83 -0.20 -4.05
CA VAL A 202 10.67 0.65 -3.21
C VAL A 202 12.10 0.66 -3.74
N SER A 203 12.73 1.83 -3.75
CA SER A 203 14.11 1.97 -4.22
C SER A 203 15.05 1.11 -3.38
N GLN A 204 15.84 0.27 -4.05
CA GLN A 204 16.83 -0.59 -3.38
C GLN A 204 18.05 0.17 -2.88
N LYS A 205 18.37 1.33 -3.50
CA LYS A 205 19.58 2.10 -3.16
C LYS A 205 19.36 3.12 -2.05
N LYS A 206 18.19 3.74 -2.02
CA LYS A 206 17.84 4.80 -1.06
C LYS A 206 16.33 4.77 -0.86
N PRO A 207 15.79 3.80 -0.11
CA PRO A 207 14.34 3.68 0.06
C PRO A 207 13.75 4.84 0.84
N ILE A 208 14.42 5.32 1.87
CA ILE A 208 13.94 6.40 2.75
C ILE A 208 14.99 7.52 2.83
N GLU A 209 14.54 8.75 2.68
CA GLU A 209 15.30 9.96 2.93
C GLU A 209 14.73 10.70 4.13
N ILE A 210 15.55 10.98 5.12
CA ILE A 210 15.16 11.73 6.31
C ILE A 210 15.25 13.21 5.96
N LEU A 211 14.10 13.89 5.85
CA LEU A 211 14.02 15.34 5.59
C LEU A 211 14.07 16.14 6.88
N GLU A 212 13.38 15.66 7.90
CA GLU A 212 13.35 16.26 9.22
C GLU A 212 13.20 15.17 10.28
N SER A 213 13.90 15.32 11.40
CA SER A 213 13.81 14.41 12.54
C SER A 213 13.91 15.22 13.82
N LEU A 214 12.78 15.38 14.50
CA LEU A 214 12.65 16.02 15.81
C LEU A 214 12.26 14.98 16.85
N GLU A 215 12.22 15.36 18.12
CA GLU A 215 11.89 14.46 19.23
C GLU A 215 10.47 13.87 19.12
N SER A 216 9.50 14.64 18.62
CA SER A 216 8.09 14.26 18.56
C SER A 216 7.49 14.30 17.16
N SER A 217 8.24 14.70 16.14
CA SER A 217 7.80 14.70 14.73
C SER A 217 8.94 14.33 13.79
N SER A 218 8.59 13.74 12.66
CA SER A 218 9.55 13.40 11.62
C SER A 218 8.90 13.49 10.23
N VAL A 219 9.69 13.94 9.26
CA VAL A 219 9.26 13.99 7.85
C VAL A 219 10.22 13.14 7.03
N LEU A 220 9.68 12.14 6.38
CA LEU A 220 10.44 11.14 5.63
C LEU A 220 9.94 11.07 4.18
N ARG A 221 10.84 11.02 3.23
CA ARG A 221 10.56 10.83 1.82
C ARG A 221 10.85 9.39 1.41
N ILE A 222 9.87 8.75 0.77
CA ILE A 222 9.95 7.36 0.33
C ILE A 222 10.16 7.35 -1.17
N HIS A 223 11.20 6.67 -1.62
CA HIS A 223 11.55 6.58 -3.04
C HIS A 223 11.04 5.28 -3.65
N LEU A 224 10.34 5.40 -4.78
CA LEU A 224 9.78 4.31 -5.56
C LEU A 224 10.42 4.28 -6.94
N ASN A 225 10.71 3.11 -7.46
CA ASN A 225 11.22 2.89 -8.81
C ASN A 225 10.18 2.14 -9.64
N SER A 226 9.91 2.61 -10.85
CA SER A 226 9.12 1.85 -11.81
C SER A 226 9.97 0.75 -12.43
N THR A 227 9.46 -0.50 -12.43
CA THR A 227 10.14 -1.62 -13.10
C THR A 227 10.17 -1.48 -14.61
N ASN A 228 9.21 -0.76 -15.20
CA ASN A 228 9.04 -0.67 -16.66
C ASN A 228 9.78 0.52 -17.28
N ASN A 229 10.00 1.61 -16.55
CA ASN A 229 10.43 2.89 -17.13
C ASN A 229 11.73 3.46 -16.55
N GLN A 230 12.40 2.75 -15.63
CA GLN A 230 13.60 3.23 -14.91
C GLN A 230 13.44 4.63 -14.26
N LYS A 231 12.19 5.04 -14.00
CA LYS A 231 11.89 6.32 -13.38
C LYS A 231 11.73 6.15 -11.87
N THR A 232 12.23 7.13 -11.15
CA THR A 232 12.11 7.21 -9.69
C THR A 232 11.01 8.20 -9.35
N PHE A 233 10.13 7.80 -8.45
CA PHE A 233 9.09 8.63 -7.84
C PHE A 233 9.32 8.69 -6.35
N TYR A 234 8.69 9.64 -5.69
CA TYR A 234 8.70 9.69 -4.25
C TYR A 234 7.39 10.25 -3.70
N PHE A 235 7.05 9.83 -2.52
CA PHE A 235 6.02 10.43 -1.71
C PHE A 235 6.59 10.75 -0.32
N THR A 236 5.95 11.66 0.39
CA THR A 236 6.44 12.09 1.70
C THR A 236 5.43 11.69 2.76
N ILE A 237 5.91 11.17 3.88
CA ILE A 237 5.11 10.87 5.06
C ILE A 237 5.56 11.75 6.22
N GLN A 238 4.59 12.24 6.98
CA GLN A 238 4.81 12.91 8.25
C GLN A 238 4.37 12.00 9.37
N LEU A 239 5.21 11.89 10.39
CA LEU A 239 4.94 11.10 11.58
C LEU A 239 4.97 12.00 12.80
N SER A 240 4.19 11.64 13.80
CA SER A 240 4.24 12.27 15.12
C SER A 240 4.09 11.22 16.21
N THR A 241 4.55 11.56 17.41
CA THR A 241 4.32 10.72 18.58
C THR A 241 2.91 10.91 19.11
N GLU A 242 2.23 9.81 19.37
CA GLU A 242 0.95 9.78 20.08
C GLU A 242 1.19 9.19 21.48
N TYR A 243 0.64 9.84 22.50
CA TYR A 243 0.77 9.37 23.87
C TYR A 243 -0.36 8.39 24.20
N GLN A 244 -0.01 7.13 24.47
CA GLN A 244 -0.93 6.14 25.03
C GLN A 244 -0.48 5.80 26.47
N GLY A 245 -1.04 6.51 27.43
CA GLY A 245 -0.63 6.39 28.83
C GLY A 245 0.80 6.90 29.06
N GLN A 246 1.71 6.02 29.51
CA GLN A 246 3.13 6.35 29.72
C GLN A 246 4.02 6.06 28.50
N ASN A 247 3.46 5.48 27.44
CA ASN A 247 4.20 5.14 26.22
C ASN A 247 3.91 6.13 25.11
N SER A 248 4.93 6.59 24.42
CA SER A 248 4.80 7.30 23.16
C SER A 248 4.95 6.32 21.99
N LEU A 249 4.02 6.37 21.04
CA LEU A 249 4.03 5.58 19.82
C LEU A 249 4.12 6.51 18.63
N TRP A 250 5.03 6.22 17.71
CA TRP A 250 5.09 6.92 16.43
C TRP A 250 3.97 6.46 15.52
N LYS A 251 3.29 7.42 14.90
CA LYS A 251 2.21 7.17 13.93
C LYS A 251 2.33 8.11 12.75
N ILE A 252 1.98 7.61 11.56
CA ILE A 252 1.85 8.43 10.36
C ILE A 252 0.57 9.24 10.49
N ASN A 253 0.69 10.56 10.43
CA ASN A 253 -0.43 11.49 10.54
C ASN A 253 -0.75 12.15 9.19
N LYS A 254 0.16 12.11 8.21
CA LYS A 254 -0.07 12.66 6.89
C LYS A 254 0.78 11.96 5.82
N ILE A 255 0.21 11.85 4.63
CA ILE A 255 0.88 11.33 3.43
C ILE A 255 0.71 12.38 2.32
N TYR A 256 1.81 12.81 1.71
CA TYR A 256 1.83 13.79 0.63
C TYR A 256 2.17 13.07 -0.68
N LEU A 257 1.25 13.08 -1.62
CA LEU A 257 1.35 12.37 -2.90
C LEU A 257 1.54 13.28 -4.11
N GLU A 258 1.47 14.61 -3.92
CA GLU A 258 1.49 15.61 -5.01
C GLU A 258 2.70 15.47 -5.93
N GLU A 259 3.88 15.24 -5.36
CA GLU A 259 5.12 15.08 -6.12
C GLU A 259 5.17 13.75 -6.88
N ALA A 260 4.62 12.68 -6.29
CA ALA A 260 4.49 11.40 -6.97
C ALA A 260 3.58 11.53 -8.20
N PHE A 261 2.50 12.28 -8.08
CA PHE A 261 1.56 12.51 -9.17
C PHE A 261 2.12 13.45 -10.24
N SER A 262 2.72 14.58 -9.87
CA SER A 262 3.29 15.52 -10.85
C SER A 262 4.37 14.87 -11.72
N SER A 263 5.19 14.02 -11.11
CA SER A 263 6.22 13.24 -11.82
C SER A 263 5.61 12.16 -12.74
N TYR A 264 4.49 11.57 -12.33
CA TYR A 264 3.76 10.60 -13.15
C TYR A 264 3.09 11.25 -14.37
N PHE A 265 2.57 12.47 -14.23
CA PHE A 265 1.94 13.25 -15.31
C PHE A 265 2.89 13.73 -16.39
N SER A 266 4.15 14.01 -16.07
CA SER A 266 5.15 14.43 -17.05
C SER A 266 5.59 13.32 -18.01
N LEU A 267 4.95 12.14 -17.98
CA LEU A 267 5.17 11.04 -18.89
C LEU A 267 4.49 11.33 -20.24
N GLU A 268 5.25 11.87 -21.20
CA GLU A 268 4.80 12.19 -22.56
C GLU A 268 4.20 11.02 -23.37
N ASP A 269 4.34 9.78 -22.90
CA ASP A 269 3.95 8.55 -23.61
C ASP A 269 2.59 7.96 -23.24
N THR A 270 1.87 8.51 -22.27
CA THR A 270 0.55 7.97 -21.93
C THR A 270 -0.56 8.73 -22.64
N LYS A 271 -1.13 8.11 -23.67
CA LYS A 271 -2.33 8.63 -24.38
C LYS A 271 -3.55 8.83 -23.47
N PHE A 272 -3.50 8.34 -22.22
CA PHE A 272 -4.55 8.47 -21.23
C PHE A 272 -3.94 8.72 -19.85
N PRO A 273 -4.42 9.77 -19.16
CA PRO A 273 -4.01 10.03 -17.78
C PRO A 273 -4.55 8.91 -16.88
N PHE A 274 -3.70 8.45 -15.98
CA PHE A 274 -4.08 7.53 -14.93
C PHE A 274 -3.66 8.13 -13.60
N VAL A 275 -4.57 8.85 -12.97
CA VAL A 275 -4.39 9.41 -11.64
C VAL A 275 -5.47 8.83 -10.76
N PRO A 276 -5.12 7.90 -9.86
CA PRO A 276 -6.10 7.26 -9.02
C PRO A 276 -6.61 8.14 -7.88
N LEU A 277 -5.99 9.29 -7.66
CA LEU A 277 -6.33 10.21 -6.58
C LEU A 277 -6.38 11.65 -7.10
N ARG A 278 -7.39 12.41 -6.68
CA ARG A 278 -7.50 13.85 -6.88
C ARG A 278 -7.50 14.54 -5.53
N THR A 279 -6.62 15.51 -5.37
CA THR A 279 -6.62 16.40 -4.22
C THR A 279 -7.33 17.70 -4.59
N ASP A 280 -8.35 18.07 -3.84
CA ASP A 280 -9.11 19.31 -4.03
C ASP A 280 -9.22 20.03 -2.68
N ILE A 281 -8.81 21.30 -2.66
CA ILE A 281 -8.80 22.14 -1.44
C ILE A 281 -10.20 22.31 -0.85
N ASN A 282 -11.24 22.28 -1.68
CA ASN A 282 -12.61 22.56 -1.27
C ASN A 282 -13.40 21.28 -0.92
N THR A 283 -13.13 20.18 -1.64
CA THR A 283 -13.91 18.93 -1.52
C THR A 283 -13.13 17.82 -0.82
N GLY A 284 -11.84 18.01 -0.58
CA GLY A 284 -10.95 16.99 -0.02
C GLY A 284 -10.40 16.02 -1.06
N ASP A 285 -9.67 15.01 -0.59
CA ASP A 285 -9.08 13.99 -1.42
C ASP A 285 -10.12 12.95 -1.84
N CYS A 286 -10.10 12.53 -3.10
CA CYS A 286 -10.98 11.49 -3.60
C CYS A 286 -10.23 10.52 -4.54
N LEU A 287 -10.68 9.28 -4.55
CA LEU A 287 -10.23 8.29 -5.53
C LEU A 287 -10.96 8.50 -6.85
N VAL A 288 -10.27 8.27 -7.95
CA VAL A 288 -10.80 8.50 -9.29
C VAL A 288 -10.74 7.24 -10.15
N VAL A 289 -11.86 6.93 -10.78
CA VAL A 289 -12.00 5.84 -11.76
C VAL A 289 -12.41 6.44 -13.09
N TYR A 290 -11.72 6.08 -14.16
CA TYR A 290 -11.94 6.62 -15.51
C TYR A 290 -12.76 5.69 -16.39
N PHE A 291 -13.48 6.29 -17.33
CA PHE A 291 -14.35 5.59 -18.27
C PHE A 291 -14.05 5.95 -19.73
N ASP A 292 -14.29 5.00 -20.60
CA ASP A 292 -14.20 5.20 -22.03
C ASP A 292 -15.32 6.12 -22.54
N PHE A 293 -15.12 6.62 -23.77
CA PHE A 293 -16.10 7.50 -24.41
C PHE A 293 -17.44 6.79 -24.59
N LYS A 294 -18.52 7.44 -24.18
CA LYS A 294 -19.90 6.94 -24.21
C LYS A 294 -20.11 5.59 -23.49
N SER A 295 -19.24 5.23 -22.57
CA SER A 295 -19.33 3.98 -21.81
C SER A 295 -19.53 4.23 -20.33
N SER A 296 -20.31 3.36 -19.70
CA SER A 296 -20.40 3.18 -18.23
C SER A 296 -19.83 1.84 -17.78
N GLU A 297 -19.17 1.09 -18.69
CA GLU A 297 -18.50 -0.17 -18.37
C GLU A 297 -17.15 0.08 -17.70
N LEU A 298 -16.85 -0.74 -16.70
CA LEU A 298 -15.57 -0.72 -15.99
C LEU A 298 -14.50 -1.45 -16.80
N SER A 299 -13.44 -0.73 -17.20
CA SER A 299 -12.27 -1.36 -17.80
C SER A 299 -11.61 -2.34 -16.82
N GLN A 300 -10.79 -3.28 -17.30
CA GLN A 300 -10.04 -4.19 -16.43
C GLN A 300 -9.19 -3.43 -15.42
N ARG A 301 -8.60 -2.32 -15.83
CA ARG A 301 -7.83 -1.42 -14.96
C ARG A 301 -8.70 -0.84 -13.84
N SER A 302 -9.88 -0.32 -14.19
CA SER A 302 -10.85 0.21 -13.22
C SER A 302 -11.30 -0.86 -12.23
N GLN A 303 -11.54 -2.09 -12.71
CA GLN A 303 -11.90 -3.22 -11.84
C GLN A 303 -10.78 -3.56 -10.86
N ASN A 304 -9.51 -3.58 -11.30
CA ASN A 304 -8.37 -3.83 -10.42
C ASN A 304 -8.23 -2.75 -9.35
N GLN A 305 -8.41 -1.47 -9.71
CA GLN A 305 -8.42 -0.37 -8.74
C GLN A 305 -9.51 -0.51 -7.69
N LEU A 306 -10.74 -0.80 -8.12
CA LEU A 306 -11.88 -0.98 -7.24
C LEU A 306 -11.75 -2.23 -6.36
N HIS A 307 -11.02 -3.25 -6.83
CA HIS A 307 -10.71 -4.42 -6.02
C HIS A 307 -9.82 -4.05 -4.83
N ILE A 308 -8.73 -3.32 -5.11
CA ILE A 308 -7.83 -2.82 -4.07
C ILE A 308 -8.59 -1.92 -3.09
N LEU A 309 -9.43 -1.01 -3.63
CA LEU A 309 -10.25 -0.14 -2.80
C LEU A 309 -11.19 -0.95 -1.88
N ALA A 310 -11.83 -1.99 -2.40
CA ALA A 310 -12.72 -2.84 -1.59
C ALA A 310 -11.95 -3.54 -0.46
N ASP A 311 -10.74 -4.04 -0.72
CA ASP A 311 -9.88 -4.65 0.30
C ASP A 311 -9.51 -3.62 1.40
N VAL A 312 -9.15 -2.39 1.01
CA VAL A 312 -8.88 -1.29 1.95
C VAL A 312 -10.12 -0.96 2.77
N LEU A 313 -11.29 -0.82 2.15
CA LEU A 313 -12.55 -0.49 2.83
C LEU A 313 -12.97 -1.57 3.84
N ASN A 314 -12.80 -2.83 3.50
CA ASN A 314 -13.06 -3.94 4.40
C ASN A 314 -12.13 -3.91 5.62
N THR A 315 -10.90 -3.45 5.45
CA THR A 315 -9.91 -3.33 6.53
C THR A 315 -10.20 -2.17 7.46
N ILE A 316 -10.50 -0.98 6.91
CA ILE A 316 -10.65 0.25 7.71
C ILE A 316 -12.06 0.44 8.28
N GLN A 317 -13.01 -0.43 7.93
CA GLN A 317 -14.41 -0.41 8.40
C GLN A 317 -15.08 0.97 8.29
N LYS A 318 -14.77 1.73 7.24
CA LYS A 318 -15.34 3.06 7.02
C LYS A 318 -16.85 3.03 6.93
N SER A 319 -17.47 4.10 7.41
CA SER A 319 -18.91 4.16 7.63
C SER A 319 -19.70 4.42 6.36
N SER A 320 -19.22 5.29 5.45
CA SER A 320 -19.95 5.63 4.23
C SER A 320 -19.06 6.04 3.06
N LEU A 321 -19.62 5.92 1.86
CA LEU A 321 -19.00 6.31 0.59
C LEU A 321 -19.92 7.24 -0.18
N LYS A 322 -19.38 8.31 -0.71
CA LYS A 322 -20.07 9.16 -1.69
C LYS A 322 -19.41 9.01 -3.04
N ILE A 323 -20.19 8.63 -4.04
CA ILE A 323 -19.74 8.33 -5.40
C ILE A 323 -20.38 9.33 -6.36
N TYR A 324 -19.55 10.15 -7.00
CA TYR A 324 -19.99 11.15 -7.97
C TYR A 324 -19.55 10.79 -9.37
N GLY A 325 -20.50 10.57 -10.29
CA GLY A 325 -20.22 10.33 -11.69
C GLY A 325 -20.20 11.63 -12.50
N HIS A 326 -19.31 11.67 -13.50
CA HIS A 326 -19.12 12.81 -14.39
C HIS A 326 -19.08 12.37 -15.85
N ALA A 327 -19.43 13.27 -16.76
CA ALA A 327 -19.33 13.13 -18.20
C ALA A 327 -18.49 14.25 -18.82
N ASP A 328 -18.03 14.06 -20.06
CA ASP A 328 -17.50 15.15 -20.87
C ASP A 328 -18.66 15.94 -21.54
N GLU A 329 -18.34 17.04 -22.26
CA GLU A 329 -19.33 17.90 -22.88
C GLU A 329 -20.06 17.30 -24.11
N ILE A 330 -19.69 16.09 -24.55
CA ILE A 330 -20.23 15.51 -25.79
C ILE A 330 -21.56 14.83 -25.52
N GLY A 331 -22.64 15.43 -26.01
CA GLY A 331 -24.01 14.91 -25.86
C GLY A 331 -24.99 16.01 -25.43
N SER A 332 -26.23 15.60 -25.16
CA SER A 332 -27.18 16.49 -24.49
C SER A 332 -26.96 16.45 -22.97
N GLN A 333 -27.37 17.53 -22.31
CA GLN A 333 -27.27 17.62 -20.84
C GLN A 333 -27.97 16.43 -20.15
N ASP A 334 -29.17 16.05 -20.61
CA ASP A 334 -29.92 14.90 -20.06
C ASP A 334 -29.20 13.59 -20.31
N TYR A 335 -28.62 13.38 -21.49
CA TYR A 335 -27.82 12.22 -21.79
C TYR A 335 -26.59 12.13 -20.87
N ASN A 336 -25.84 13.22 -20.73
CA ASN A 336 -24.65 13.27 -19.90
C ASN A 336 -24.99 13.12 -18.41
N MET A 337 -26.13 13.61 -17.95
CA MET A 337 -26.61 13.38 -16.59
C MET A 337 -26.88 11.88 -16.37
N ASN A 338 -27.61 11.22 -17.26
CA ASN A 338 -27.92 9.80 -17.14
C ASN A 338 -26.65 8.95 -17.22
N LEU A 339 -25.74 9.22 -18.18
CA LEU A 339 -24.48 8.51 -18.31
C LEU A 339 -23.60 8.64 -17.04
N SER A 340 -23.62 9.81 -16.41
CA SER A 340 -22.87 10.04 -15.17
C SER A 340 -23.42 9.20 -14.00
N ILE A 341 -24.76 9.07 -13.89
CA ILE A 341 -25.42 8.20 -12.90
C ILE A 341 -25.09 6.72 -13.18
N GLU A 342 -25.14 6.30 -14.45
CA GLU A 342 -24.80 4.93 -14.83
C GLU A 342 -23.36 4.56 -14.45
N ARG A 343 -22.39 5.44 -14.70
CA ARG A 343 -20.99 5.26 -14.32
C ARG A 343 -20.82 5.09 -12.81
N ALA A 344 -21.43 5.99 -12.03
CA ALA A 344 -21.40 5.91 -10.58
C ALA A 344 -22.07 4.62 -10.06
N SER A 345 -23.16 4.20 -10.70
CA SER A 345 -23.86 2.95 -10.38
C SER A 345 -23.02 1.71 -10.71
N SER A 346 -22.24 1.72 -11.80
CA SER A 346 -21.32 0.63 -12.14
C SER A 346 -20.25 0.45 -11.07
N VAL A 347 -19.70 1.55 -10.55
CA VAL A 347 -18.75 1.53 -9.42
C VAL A 347 -19.40 0.98 -8.17
N LYS A 348 -20.60 1.48 -7.79
CA LYS A 348 -21.37 0.98 -6.66
C LYS A 348 -21.61 -0.52 -6.74
N ASN A 349 -22.11 -1.00 -7.87
CA ASN A 349 -22.44 -2.41 -8.08
C ASN A 349 -21.19 -3.30 -7.97
N PHE A 350 -20.05 -2.82 -8.47
CA PHE A 350 -18.79 -3.53 -8.34
C PHE A 350 -18.37 -3.65 -6.86
N LEU A 351 -18.40 -2.56 -6.10
CA LEU A 351 -18.04 -2.56 -4.67
C LEU A 351 -18.98 -3.47 -3.86
N ILE A 352 -20.29 -3.45 -4.16
CA ILE A 352 -21.25 -4.38 -3.55
C ILE A 352 -20.88 -5.84 -3.85
N SER A 353 -20.49 -6.15 -5.10
CA SER A 353 -20.05 -7.50 -5.46
C SER A 353 -18.79 -7.97 -4.73
N LYS A 354 -18.05 -7.03 -4.13
CA LYS A 354 -16.86 -7.26 -3.29
C LYS A 354 -17.14 -7.22 -1.79
N GLY A 355 -18.41 -7.20 -1.40
CA GLY A 355 -18.84 -7.30 -0.01
C GLY A 355 -19.09 -5.98 0.70
N ILE A 356 -18.97 -4.83 0.00
CA ILE A 356 -19.30 -3.54 0.62
C ILE A 356 -20.83 -3.40 0.73
N GLU A 357 -21.30 -3.04 1.90
CA GLU A 357 -22.74 -2.92 2.18
C GLU A 357 -23.40 -1.82 1.36
N THR A 358 -24.53 -2.13 0.72
CA THR A 358 -25.28 -1.18 -0.12
C THR A 358 -25.67 0.09 0.63
N ALA A 359 -26.03 -0.02 1.91
CA ALA A 359 -26.44 1.10 2.76
C ALA A 359 -25.31 2.12 3.03
N LYS A 360 -24.06 1.72 2.79
CA LYS A 360 -22.88 2.57 2.96
C LYS A 360 -22.51 3.36 1.71
N ILE A 361 -23.25 3.22 0.58
CA ILE A 361 -22.86 3.80 -0.71
C ILE A 361 -23.95 4.70 -1.27
N ASP A 362 -23.68 5.99 -1.30
CA ASP A 362 -24.50 6.99 -1.97
C ASP A 362 -23.97 7.31 -3.36
N VAL A 363 -24.87 7.46 -4.35
CA VAL A 363 -24.54 7.70 -5.75
C VAL A 363 -25.16 8.98 -6.24
N TYR A 364 -24.36 9.79 -6.94
CA TYR A 364 -24.79 11.07 -7.50
C TYR A 364 -24.26 11.23 -8.93
N GLY A 365 -25.14 11.69 -9.85
CA GLY A 365 -24.73 12.15 -11.17
C GLY A 365 -24.46 13.65 -11.16
N LYS A 366 -23.41 14.08 -11.85
CA LYS A 366 -23.05 15.49 -12.05
C LYS A 366 -23.11 15.90 -13.53
N GLY A 367 -23.33 14.93 -14.43
CA GLY A 367 -23.29 15.19 -15.87
C GLY A 367 -21.96 15.82 -16.27
N GLU A 368 -22.03 16.85 -17.11
CA GLU A 368 -20.89 17.64 -17.60
C GLU A 368 -20.61 18.90 -16.76
N SER A 369 -21.38 19.16 -15.67
CA SER A 369 -21.37 20.43 -14.95
C SER A 369 -20.09 20.70 -14.16
N GLN A 370 -19.26 19.71 -13.92
CA GLN A 370 -18.04 19.83 -13.13
C GLN A 370 -16.84 19.28 -13.91
N GLU A 371 -16.22 20.13 -14.70
CA GLU A 371 -14.99 19.81 -15.41
C GLU A 371 -13.83 19.70 -14.43
N TRP A 372 -13.01 18.67 -14.59
CA TRP A 372 -11.68 18.61 -13.95
C TRP A 372 -10.66 19.39 -14.78
N LEU A 373 -10.62 19.08 -16.09
CA LEU A 373 -9.86 19.85 -17.07
C LEU A 373 -10.82 20.40 -18.13
N PRO A 374 -10.50 21.56 -18.76
CA PRO A 374 -11.34 22.12 -19.79
C PRO A 374 -11.61 21.15 -20.94
N ASN A 375 -12.86 20.97 -21.32
CA ASN A 375 -13.25 20.19 -22.51
C ASN A 375 -12.73 20.82 -23.81
N ARG A 376 -12.45 22.14 -23.81
CA ARG A 376 -11.91 22.90 -24.94
C ARG A 376 -10.67 23.66 -24.52
N LEU A 377 -9.71 23.78 -25.45
CA LEU A 377 -8.55 24.63 -25.26
C LEU A 377 -8.96 26.13 -25.27
N ALA A 378 -8.08 26.99 -24.80
CA ALA A 378 -8.32 28.45 -24.82
C ALA A 378 -8.60 29.02 -26.23
N SER A 379 -8.15 28.32 -27.28
CA SER A 379 -8.47 28.62 -28.68
C SER A 379 -9.91 28.26 -29.09
N GLY A 380 -10.69 27.59 -28.23
CA GLY A 380 -12.01 27.04 -28.54
C GLY A 380 -11.97 25.67 -29.23
N THR A 381 -10.79 25.16 -29.59
CA THR A 381 -10.64 23.84 -30.20
C THR A 381 -10.88 22.72 -29.18
N ASP A 382 -11.29 21.56 -29.70
CA ASP A 382 -11.50 20.34 -28.87
C ASP A 382 -10.27 19.97 -28.05
N ASN A 383 -10.47 19.57 -26.80
CA ASN A 383 -9.43 19.07 -25.91
C ASN A 383 -9.73 17.60 -25.51
N PRO A 384 -9.32 16.63 -26.33
CA PRO A 384 -9.57 15.22 -26.05
C PRO A 384 -8.98 14.75 -24.72
N ILE A 385 -7.85 15.33 -24.30
CA ILE A 385 -7.21 15.05 -23.01
C ILE A 385 -8.11 15.54 -21.88
N GLY A 386 -8.54 16.80 -21.90
CA GLY A 386 -9.44 17.33 -20.89
C GLY A 386 -10.72 16.51 -20.78
N ARG A 387 -11.32 16.14 -21.92
CA ARG A 387 -12.51 15.28 -21.94
C ARG A 387 -12.26 13.91 -21.32
N SER A 388 -11.07 13.32 -21.49
CA SER A 388 -10.74 12.04 -20.87
C SER A 388 -10.70 12.11 -19.35
N TYR A 389 -10.24 13.22 -18.77
CA TYR A 389 -10.29 13.48 -17.33
C TYR A 389 -11.72 13.72 -16.82
N ASN A 390 -12.59 14.27 -17.67
CA ASN A 390 -13.96 14.55 -17.29
C ASN A 390 -14.84 13.30 -17.29
N ARG A 391 -14.47 12.25 -18.04
CA ARG A 391 -15.15 10.94 -18.00
C ARG A 391 -14.67 10.10 -16.81
N ARG A 392 -15.14 10.46 -15.62
CA ARG A 392 -14.68 9.88 -14.37
C ARG A 392 -15.79 9.62 -13.36
N VAL A 393 -15.43 8.87 -12.37
CA VAL A 393 -16.17 8.74 -11.11
C VAL A 393 -15.21 9.09 -9.97
N GLU A 394 -15.66 9.97 -9.09
CA GLU A 394 -14.97 10.36 -7.86
C GLU A 394 -15.58 9.61 -6.68
N ILE A 395 -14.74 9.06 -5.80
CA ILE A 395 -15.14 8.27 -4.63
C ILE A 395 -14.52 8.92 -3.40
N TYR A 396 -15.38 9.40 -2.52
CA TYR A 396 -15.03 10.00 -1.23
C TYR A 396 -15.34 9.01 -0.12
N LEU A 397 -14.44 8.93 0.86
CA LEU A 397 -14.57 8.11 2.05
C LEU A 397 -14.92 9.02 3.23
N ASP A 398 -16.16 8.86 3.77
CA ASP A 398 -16.65 9.64 4.93
C ASP A 398 -16.40 8.91 6.26
#